data_283a9ac352fda59bc90808d38d1da322
#
_entry.id   283a9ac352fda59bc90808d38d1da322
#
_cell.length_a   1.000
_cell.length_b   1.000
_cell.length_c   1.000
_cell.angle_alpha   90.00
_cell.angle_beta   90.00
_cell.angle_gamma   90.00
#
_symmetry.space_group_name_H-M   'P 1'
#
loop_
_entity.id
_entity.type
_entity.pdbx_description
1 polymer ?
#
loop_
_entity_poly.entity_id
_entity_poly.type
_entity_poly.pdbx_seq_one_letter_code
_entity_poly.pdbx_strand_id
1 'polypeptide(L)'
;MRALLVAGVAVVAVTASAFAAALAPNEIQSTFFTGQPFTASATNVKFKMTFTSDGKMTREPMGAGGAKAEGTWKLTKDGFCTTWQGAKQNCYRLMTAGDNKWSVMKGTTAVATWTK
;
A
#
# COMPACT_ATOMS: atom_id res chain seq x y z
N MET A 1 -14.08 -36.07 -23.80
CA MET A 1 -13.78 -35.98 -23.18
C MET A 1 -13.16 -35.41 -22.76
N ARG A 2 -13.24 -35.19 -23.04
CA ARG A 2 -12.61 -34.84 -22.44
C ARG A 2 -12.47 -33.72 -22.03
N ALA A 3 -12.83 -33.31 -22.23
CA ALA A 3 -12.69 -32.34 -21.79
C ALA A 3 -12.79 -31.85 -20.78
N LEU A 4 -12.95 -32.21 -20.70
CA LEU A 4 -12.91 -31.91 -19.78
C LEU A 4 -12.37 -31.45 -19.09
N LEU A 5 -12.24 -31.34 -19.10
CA LEU A 5 -11.76 -31.19 -18.31
C LEU A 5 -11.17 -30.33 -18.01
N VAL A 6 -10.90 -30.54 -18.31
CA VAL A 6 -10.37 -29.69 -18.17
C VAL A 6 -10.65 -28.52 -17.70
N ALA A 7 -11.44 -28.24 -17.86
CA ALA A 7 -12.06 -27.08 -17.44
C ALA A 7 -11.84 -26.73 -16.03
N GLY A 8 -11.97 -27.60 -15.19
CA GLY A 8 -11.89 -27.29 -13.79
C GLY A 8 -10.64 -26.55 -13.40
N VAL A 9 -9.68 -26.66 -14.18
CA VAL A 9 -8.41 -26.07 -13.84
C VAL A 9 -8.47 -24.57 -13.74
N ALA A 10 -9.20 -23.96 -14.60
CA ALA A 10 -9.28 -22.51 -14.59
C ALA A 10 -9.78 -21.97 -13.27
N VAL A 11 -10.64 -22.71 -12.67
CA VAL A 11 -11.23 -22.32 -11.39
C VAL A 11 -10.17 -22.17 -10.33
N VAL A 12 -9.21 -23.03 -10.35
CA VAL A 12 -8.16 -23.02 -9.35
C VAL A 12 -7.38 -21.72 -9.39
N ALA A 13 -7.07 -21.25 -10.56
CA ALA A 13 -6.33 -20.03 -10.70
C ALA A 13 -7.07 -18.85 -10.09
N VAL A 14 -8.36 -18.81 -10.26
CA VAL A 14 -9.18 -17.75 -9.71
C VAL A 14 -9.12 -17.75 -8.20
N THR A 15 -9.17 -18.92 -7.62
CA THR A 15 -9.13 -19.05 -6.18
C THR A 15 -7.85 -18.45 -5.60
N ALA A 16 -6.73 -18.70 -6.26
CA ALA A 16 -5.46 -18.20 -5.78
C ALA A 16 -5.43 -16.69 -5.72
N SER A 17 -6.12 -16.02 -6.64
CA SER A 17 -6.11 -14.57 -6.68
C SER A 17 -6.90 -13.92 -5.55
N ALA A 18 -7.66 -14.71 -4.81
CA ALA A 18 -8.44 -14.17 -3.71
C ALA A 18 -7.62 -13.85 -2.48
N PHE A 19 -6.41 -14.34 -2.40
CA PHE A 19 -5.57 -14.12 -1.23
C PHE A 19 -4.76 -12.84 -1.36
N ALA A 20 -4.62 -12.15 -0.23
CA ALA A 20 -3.77 -10.99 -0.18
C ALA A 20 -2.32 -11.39 -0.45
N ALA A 21 -1.60 -10.55 -1.13
CA ALA A 21 -0.21 -10.78 -1.44
C ALA A 21 0.60 -9.53 -1.09
N ALA A 22 1.79 -9.75 -0.55
CA ALA A 22 2.70 -8.67 -0.25
C ALA A 22 3.33 -8.15 -1.53
N LEU A 23 3.41 -6.83 -1.67
CA LEU A 23 4.10 -6.23 -2.79
C LEU A 23 5.60 -6.26 -2.52
N ALA A 24 6.38 -6.59 -3.54
CA ALA A 24 7.83 -6.45 -3.47
C ALA A 24 8.18 -4.96 -3.39
N PRO A 25 9.31 -4.60 -2.76
CA PRO A 25 9.67 -3.18 -2.63
C PRO A 25 9.72 -2.44 -3.97
N ASN A 26 10.22 -3.05 -5.03
CA ASN A 26 10.25 -2.38 -6.33
C ASN A 26 8.85 -2.15 -6.90
N GLU A 27 7.89 -2.99 -6.56
CA GLU A 27 6.51 -2.81 -6.96
C GLU A 27 5.87 -1.65 -6.20
N ILE A 28 6.19 -1.55 -4.91
CA ILE A 28 5.71 -0.43 -4.10
C ILE A 28 6.22 0.88 -4.69
N GLN A 29 7.49 0.93 -5.01
CA GLN A 29 8.10 2.13 -5.57
C GLN A 29 7.47 2.51 -6.91
N SER A 30 7.34 1.57 -7.81
CA SER A 30 6.81 1.87 -9.13
C SER A 30 5.32 2.21 -9.13
N THR A 31 4.59 1.75 -8.13
CA THR A 31 3.15 2.00 -8.04
C THR A 31 2.84 3.28 -7.27
N PHE A 32 3.53 3.53 -6.18
CA PHE A 32 3.17 4.60 -5.26
C PHE A 32 4.19 5.72 -5.13
N PHE A 33 5.47 5.44 -5.32
CA PHE A 33 6.51 6.43 -5.04
C PHE A 33 6.99 7.12 -6.31
N THR A 34 6.02 7.64 -7.06
CA THR A 34 6.25 8.20 -8.40
C THR A 34 6.01 9.70 -8.48
N GLY A 35 5.65 10.32 -7.37
CA GLY A 35 5.24 11.71 -7.36
C GLY A 35 3.77 11.93 -7.63
N GLN A 36 3.03 10.87 -7.95
CA GLN A 36 1.58 10.96 -8.14
C GLN A 36 0.88 10.76 -6.80
N PRO A 37 -0.16 11.55 -6.50
CA PRO A 37 -0.86 11.41 -5.24
C PRO A 37 -1.74 10.16 -5.21
N PHE A 38 -1.95 9.66 -4.01
CA PHE A 38 -2.91 8.58 -3.75
C PHE A 38 -3.57 8.84 -2.41
N THR A 39 -4.62 8.09 -2.09
CA THR A 39 -5.39 8.30 -0.86
C THR A 39 -5.00 7.27 0.18
N ALA A 40 -4.78 7.75 1.40
CA ALA A 40 -4.55 6.89 2.56
C ALA A 40 -5.68 7.11 3.56
N SER A 41 -6.28 6.02 4.01
CA SER A 41 -7.36 6.06 4.99
C SER A 41 -6.92 5.32 6.24
N ALA A 42 -7.14 5.95 7.39
CA ALA A 42 -6.94 5.31 8.68
C ALA A 42 -8.19 5.60 9.51
N THR A 43 -8.21 5.19 10.77
CA THR A 43 -9.39 5.41 11.60
C THR A 43 -9.75 6.90 11.65
N ASN A 44 -10.94 7.24 11.13
CA ASN A 44 -11.50 8.59 11.16
C ASN A 44 -10.69 9.67 10.46
N VAL A 45 -9.75 9.29 9.58
CA VAL A 45 -8.96 10.30 8.88
C VAL A 45 -8.58 9.79 7.50
N LYS A 46 -8.55 10.72 6.53
CA LYS A 46 -8.10 10.44 5.18
C LYS A 46 -7.07 11.48 4.79
N PHE A 47 -6.06 11.04 4.06
CA PHE A 47 -5.01 11.91 3.57
C PHE A 47 -4.78 11.71 2.08
N LYS A 48 -4.40 12.78 1.42
CA LYS A 48 -3.78 12.69 0.11
C LYS A 48 -2.27 12.59 0.34
N MET A 49 -1.69 11.51 -0.13
CA MET A 49 -0.27 11.21 0.08
C MET A 49 0.48 11.39 -1.23
N THR A 50 1.68 11.92 -1.15
CA THR A 50 2.56 12.02 -2.31
C THR A 50 3.96 11.60 -1.87
N PHE A 51 4.49 10.58 -2.53
CA PHE A 51 5.85 10.09 -2.30
C PHE A 51 6.64 10.31 -3.58
N THR A 52 7.75 10.99 -3.47
CA THR A 52 8.58 11.31 -4.63
C THR A 52 9.79 10.40 -4.69
N SER A 53 10.33 10.22 -5.89
CA SER A 53 11.43 9.27 -6.10
C SER A 53 12.73 9.64 -5.39
N ASP A 54 12.83 10.88 -4.92
CA ASP A 54 14.01 11.35 -4.19
C ASP A 54 13.96 11.02 -2.69
N GLY A 55 12.99 10.22 -2.25
CA GLY A 55 12.91 9.80 -0.86
C GLY A 55 12.09 10.71 0.04
N LYS A 56 11.33 11.62 -0.53
CA LYS A 56 10.50 12.54 0.24
C LYS A 56 9.03 12.16 0.17
N MET A 57 8.28 12.56 1.17
CA MET A 57 6.85 12.32 1.19
C MET A 57 6.12 13.45 1.89
N THR A 58 4.86 13.65 1.49
CA THR A 58 3.99 14.63 2.11
C THR A 58 2.61 14.03 2.28
N ARG A 59 1.84 14.58 3.20
CA ARG A 59 0.43 14.24 3.34
C ARG A 59 -0.37 15.50 3.57
N GLU A 60 -1.60 15.49 3.04
CA GLU A 60 -2.56 16.57 3.25
C GLU A 60 -3.87 15.97 3.71
N PRO A 61 -4.48 16.46 4.79
CA PRO A 61 -5.78 15.95 5.22
C PRO A 61 -6.84 16.21 4.15
N MET A 62 -7.75 15.26 3.99
CA MET A 62 -8.84 15.35 3.01
C MET A 62 -10.15 15.65 3.70
N GLY A 63 -10.15 16.49 4.70
CA GLY A 63 -11.34 16.82 5.44
C GLY A 63 -10.98 17.25 6.83
N ALA A 64 -11.93 17.17 7.75
CA ALA A 64 -11.67 17.48 9.14
C ALA A 64 -10.79 16.38 9.74
N GLY A 65 -9.93 16.76 10.63
CA GLY A 65 -9.03 15.83 11.29
C GLY A 65 -7.73 15.64 10.55
N GLY A 66 -6.70 15.36 11.30
CA GLY A 66 -5.37 15.19 10.76
C GLY A 66 -4.67 16.50 10.51
N ALA A 67 -3.41 16.42 10.20
CA ALA A 67 -2.57 17.57 9.94
C ALA A 67 -1.67 17.31 8.75
N LYS A 68 -1.36 18.38 8.03
CA LYS A 68 -0.38 18.34 6.95
C LYS A 68 0.97 17.99 7.55
N ALA A 69 1.74 17.16 6.85
CA ALA A 69 3.05 16.75 7.34
C ALA A 69 3.98 16.41 6.19
N GLU A 70 5.26 16.43 6.47
CA GLU A 70 6.32 16.07 5.55
C GLU A 70 7.20 15.03 6.20
N GLY A 71 7.87 14.24 5.39
CA GLY A 71 8.78 13.24 5.89
C GLY A 71 9.62 12.63 4.79
N THR A 72 10.25 11.52 5.12
CA THR A 72 11.09 10.78 4.20
C THR A 72 10.71 9.32 4.21
N TRP A 73 11.02 8.62 3.12
CA TRP A 73 10.77 7.20 3.01
C TRP A 73 12.01 6.49 2.48
N LYS A 74 12.06 5.21 2.74
CA LYS A 74 13.08 4.36 2.12
C LYS A 74 12.49 2.96 1.97
N LEU A 75 13.02 2.21 1.00
CA LEU A 75 12.64 0.83 0.82
C LEU A 75 13.43 -0.06 1.76
N THR A 76 12.82 -1.18 2.12
CA THR A 76 13.47 -2.22 2.91
C THR A 76 13.35 -3.54 2.15
N LYS A 77 13.90 -4.58 2.72
CA LYS A 77 13.83 -5.91 2.11
C LYS A 77 12.38 -6.36 1.87
N ASP A 78 11.49 -6.05 2.81
CA ASP A 78 10.11 -6.55 2.75
C ASP A 78 9.06 -5.48 2.51
N GLY A 79 9.46 -4.22 2.40
CA GLY A 79 8.49 -3.16 2.26
C GLY A 79 9.14 -1.79 2.27
N PHE A 80 8.70 -0.95 3.18
CA PHE A 80 9.21 0.42 3.24
C PHE A 80 9.13 0.96 4.66
N CYS A 81 9.92 1.99 4.92
CA CYS A 81 9.88 2.70 6.20
C CYS A 81 9.63 4.17 5.94
N THR A 82 8.92 4.80 6.85
CA THR A 82 8.66 6.24 6.77
C THR A 82 9.10 6.91 8.06
N THR A 83 9.53 8.15 7.93
CA THR A 83 9.87 8.99 9.08
C THR A 83 9.23 10.35 8.86
N TRP A 84 8.17 10.63 9.61
CA TRP A 84 7.56 11.94 9.58
C TRP A 84 8.42 12.92 10.35
N GLN A 85 8.44 14.16 9.91
CA GLN A 85 9.23 15.19 10.57
C GLN A 85 8.86 15.25 12.06
N GLY A 86 9.86 15.12 12.91
CA GLY A 86 9.64 15.15 14.37
C GLY A 86 9.18 13.83 14.97
N ALA A 87 9.11 12.76 14.19
CA ALA A 87 8.62 11.48 14.66
C ALA A 87 9.65 10.38 14.44
N LYS A 88 9.40 9.21 14.99
CA LYS A 88 10.27 8.05 14.84
C LYS A 88 9.97 7.33 13.53
N GLN A 89 10.96 6.59 13.04
CA GLN A 89 10.79 5.77 11.88
C GLN A 89 9.84 4.61 12.17
N ASN A 90 8.95 4.34 11.25
CA ASN A 90 8.09 3.16 11.28
C ASN A 90 8.20 2.42 9.96
N CYS A 91 8.17 1.11 10.02
CA CYS A 91 8.33 0.28 8.83
C CYS A 91 7.09 -0.57 8.59
N TYR A 92 6.77 -0.79 7.32
CA TYR A 92 5.52 -1.39 6.91
C TYR A 92 5.73 -2.33 5.74
N ARG A 93 4.76 -3.22 5.56
CA ARG A 93 4.59 -3.98 4.32
C ARG A 93 3.30 -3.50 3.67
N LEU A 94 3.20 -3.72 2.38
CA LEU A 94 1.99 -3.36 1.64
C LEU A 94 1.41 -4.62 1.05
N MET A 95 0.12 -4.86 1.32
CA MET A 95 -0.57 -6.06 0.88
C MET A 95 -1.72 -5.69 -0.04
N THR A 96 -1.95 -6.47 -1.08
CA THR A 96 -3.13 -6.25 -1.90
C THR A 96 -4.39 -6.52 -1.07
N ALA A 97 -5.43 -5.72 -1.30
CA ALA A 97 -6.67 -5.83 -0.53
C ALA A 97 -7.91 -5.67 -1.41
N GLY A 98 -7.76 -5.84 -2.71
CA GLY A 98 -8.84 -5.70 -3.66
C GLY A 98 -8.43 -4.81 -4.82
N ASP A 99 -9.37 -4.50 -5.69
CA ASP A 99 -9.10 -3.66 -6.85
C ASP A 99 -8.72 -2.26 -6.41
N ASN A 100 -7.55 -1.83 -6.83
CA ASN A 100 -7.05 -0.49 -6.53
C ASN A 100 -6.99 -0.18 -5.04
N LYS A 101 -6.79 -1.20 -4.23
CA LYS A 101 -6.81 -1.07 -2.78
C LYS A 101 -5.71 -1.93 -2.17
N TRP A 102 -5.03 -1.37 -1.17
CA TRP A 102 -3.92 -2.05 -0.48
C TRP A 102 -4.00 -1.78 1.01
N SER A 103 -3.59 -2.76 1.80
CA SER A 103 -3.49 -2.62 3.26
C SER A 103 -2.04 -2.33 3.64
N VAL A 104 -1.86 -1.31 4.45
CA VAL A 104 -0.56 -0.99 5.03
C VAL A 104 -0.45 -1.76 6.34
N MET A 105 0.53 -2.65 6.42
CA MET A 105 0.68 -3.55 7.55
C MET A 105 1.88 -3.19 8.41
N LYS A 106 1.65 -3.07 9.70
CA LYS A 106 2.73 -2.96 10.67
C LYS A 106 2.72 -4.25 11.48
N GLY A 107 3.69 -5.12 11.22
CA GLY A 107 3.62 -6.47 11.74
C GLY A 107 2.41 -7.19 11.17
N THR A 108 1.54 -7.68 12.02
CA THR A 108 0.33 -8.37 11.59
C THR A 108 -0.91 -7.49 11.66
N THR A 109 -0.75 -6.21 11.94
CA THR A 109 -1.86 -5.28 12.10
C THR A 109 -1.99 -4.36 10.89
N ALA A 110 -3.17 -4.27 10.32
CA ALA A 110 -3.46 -3.31 9.26
C ALA A 110 -3.66 -1.94 9.91
N VAL A 111 -2.85 -0.96 9.55
CA VAL A 111 -2.89 0.37 10.16
C VAL A 111 -3.47 1.43 9.24
N ALA A 112 -3.58 1.13 7.96
CA ALA A 112 -4.15 2.05 6.98
C ALA A 112 -4.52 1.30 5.71
N THR A 113 -5.31 1.95 4.87
CA THR A 113 -5.65 1.45 3.54
C THR A 113 -5.24 2.51 2.53
N TRP A 114 -4.52 2.09 1.51
CA TRP A 114 -4.17 2.98 0.40
C TRP A 114 -5.06 2.63 -0.79
N THR A 115 -5.54 3.66 -1.47
CA THR A 115 -6.33 3.49 -2.71
C THR A 115 -5.75 4.40 -3.79
N LYS A 116 -5.93 3.94 -5.03
CA LYS A 116 -5.34 4.66 -6.15
C LYS A 116 -6.26 4.68 -7.37
#